data_a8e160254fa3b2133f9fb4a2db6632c1
#
_entry.id   a8e160254fa3b2133f9fb4a2db6632c1
#
_cell.length_a   1.000
_cell.length_b   1.000
_cell.length_c   1.000
_cell.angle_alpha   90.00
_cell.angle_beta   90.00
_cell.angle_gamma   90.00
#
_symmetry.space_group_name_H-M   'P 1'
#
loop_
_entity.id
_entity.type
_entity.pdbx_description
1 polymer ?
#
loop_
_entity_poly.entity_id
_entity_poly.type
_entity_poly.pdbx_seq_one_letter_code
_entity_poly.pdbx_strand_id
1 'polypeptide(L)'
;MKPLTLFGLMAEKHWREFLPRMVAELEAKGQLHEMLLTAEDQTEAELDRLRRQLIEQGLTPIEAHRQAWETVRERYIFLPPETAGPGNKA
;
A
#
# COMPACT_ATOMS: atom_id res chain seq x y z
N MET A 1 14.04 -0.19 -16.11
CA MET A 1 13.32 -0.24 -14.84
C MET A 1 11.89 0.22 -15.02
N LYS A 2 10.96 -0.54 -14.46
CA LYS A 2 9.56 -0.24 -14.64
C LYS A 2 9.16 0.98 -13.80
N PRO A 3 8.46 1.95 -14.38
CA PRO A 3 8.04 3.12 -13.60
C PRO A 3 6.91 2.77 -12.64
N LEU A 4 6.81 3.55 -11.56
CA LEU A 4 5.74 3.38 -10.59
C LEU A 4 4.46 4.01 -11.13
N THR A 5 3.33 3.40 -10.78
CA THR A 5 2.02 3.99 -11.08
C THR A 5 1.62 4.83 -9.87
N LEU A 6 0.39 5.32 -9.89
CA LEU A 6 -0.12 6.14 -8.80
C LEU A 6 -0.02 5.41 -7.46
N PHE A 7 -0.35 4.13 -7.41
CA PHE A 7 -0.28 3.39 -6.15
C PHE A 7 1.15 3.34 -5.61
N GLY A 8 2.12 3.08 -6.49
CA GLY A 8 3.51 3.04 -6.05
C GLY A 8 4.01 4.40 -5.59
N LEU A 9 3.59 5.45 -6.28
CA LEU A 9 3.97 6.81 -5.88
C LEU A 9 3.36 7.19 -4.54
N MET A 10 2.12 6.79 -4.28
CA MET A 10 1.47 7.02 -3.00
C MET A 10 2.19 6.26 -1.90
N ALA A 11 2.58 5.03 -2.17
CA ALA A 11 3.30 4.22 -1.20
C ALA A 11 4.65 4.86 -0.90
N GLU A 12 5.36 5.30 -1.93
CA GLU A 12 6.67 5.90 -1.73
C GLU A 12 6.58 7.13 -0.84
N LYS A 13 5.61 8.01 -1.11
CA LYS A 13 5.45 9.21 -0.31
C LYS A 13 5.17 8.87 1.14
N HIS A 14 4.24 7.93 1.38
CA HIS A 14 3.86 7.56 2.74
C HIS A 14 5.02 6.87 3.46
N TRP A 15 5.71 5.95 2.79
CA TRP A 15 6.81 5.22 3.41
C TRP A 15 7.95 6.16 3.77
N ARG A 16 8.28 7.11 2.90
CA ARG A 16 9.37 8.04 3.19
C ARG A 16 9.04 8.93 4.38
N GLU A 17 7.78 9.27 4.53
CA GLU A 17 7.36 10.14 5.62
C GLU A 17 7.22 9.39 6.94
N PHE A 18 6.62 8.21 6.92
CA PHE A 18 6.26 7.50 8.14
C PHE A 18 7.11 6.27 8.44
N LEU A 19 7.87 5.79 7.45
CA LEU A 19 8.67 4.59 7.61
C LEU A 19 10.11 4.83 7.15
N PRO A 20 10.76 5.89 7.65
CA PRO A 20 12.07 6.27 7.12
C PRO A 20 13.16 5.21 7.33
N ARG A 21 13.10 4.43 8.40
CA ARG A 21 14.08 3.39 8.59
C ARG A 21 13.95 2.28 7.57
N MET A 22 12.73 1.86 7.31
CA MET A 22 12.48 0.84 6.31
C MET A 22 12.96 1.31 4.95
N VAL A 23 12.65 2.58 4.61
CA VAL A 23 13.09 3.12 3.33
C VAL A 23 14.61 3.16 3.24
N ALA A 24 15.28 3.60 4.31
CA ALA A 24 16.72 3.68 4.30
C ALA A 24 17.35 2.31 4.10
N GLU A 25 16.81 1.29 4.76
CA GLU A 25 17.32 -0.07 4.62
C GLU A 25 17.10 -0.60 3.21
N LEU A 26 15.94 -0.34 2.65
CA LEU A 26 15.66 -0.80 1.29
C LEU A 26 16.51 -0.09 0.27
N GLU A 27 16.76 1.21 0.47
CA GLU A 27 17.62 1.95 -0.41
C GLU A 27 19.06 1.45 -0.33
N ALA A 28 19.52 1.15 0.88
CA ALA A 28 20.88 0.66 1.06
C ALA A 28 21.10 -0.68 0.36
N LYS A 29 20.05 -1.47 0.24
CA LYS A 29 20.12 -2.75 -0.45
C LYS A 29 19.75 -2.66 -1.92
N GLY A 30 19.37 -1.48 -2.40
CA GLY A 30 18.95 -1.31 -3.77
C GLY A 30 17.61 -1.97 -4.08
N GLN A 31 16.76 -2.10 -3.07
CA GLN A 31 15.50 -2.83 -3.21
C GLN A 31 14.24 -1.99 -3.07
N LEU A 32 14.38 -0.68 -2.85
CA LEU A 32 13.20 0.14 -2.60
C LEU A 32 12.24 0.14 -3.79
N HIS A 33 12.77 0.33 -4.99
CA HIS A 33 11.90 0.40 -6.16
C HIS A 33 11.16 -0.91 -6.38
N GLU A 34 11.84 -2.05 -6.19
CA GLU A 34 11.21 -3.34 -6.36
C GLU A 34 10.13 -3.58 -5.32
N MET A 35 10.36 -3.15 -4.08
CA MET A 35 9.34 -3.28 -3.06
C MET A 35 8.11 -2.43 -3.37
N LEU A 36 8.33 -1.24 -3.90
CA LEU A 36 7.22 -0.38 -4.30
C LEU A 36 6.43 -0.99 -5.45
N LEU A 37 7.12 -1.60 -6.42
CA LEU A 37 6.43 -2.28 -7.51
C LEU A 37 5.62 -3.46 -6.98
N THR A 38 6.17 -4.19 -6.03
CA THR A 38 5.45 -5.30 -5.42
C THR A 38 4.19 -4.81 -4.71
N ALA A 39 4.31 -3.71 -3.97
CA ALA A 39 3.15 -3.14 -3.27
C ALA A 39 2.08 -2.71 -4.26
N GLU A 40 2.46 -2.14 -5.39
CA GLU A 40 1.50 -1.78 -6.44
C GLU A 40 0.77 -2.99 -6.95
N ASP A 41 1.54 -4.03 -7.30
CA ASP A 41 0.95 -5.22 -7.90
C ASP A 41 -0.01 -5.90 -6.93
N GLN A 42 0.39 -5.98 -5.67
CA GLN A 42 -0.47 -6.60 -4.67
C GLN A 42 -1.71 -5.77 -4.42
N THR A 43 -1.58 -4.45 -4.42
CA THR A 43 -2.71 -3.56 -4.25
C THR A 43 -3.71 -3.75 -5.38
N GLU A 44 -3.24 -3.76 -6.63
CA GLU A 44 -4.13 -3.91 -7.76
C GLU A 44 -4.83 -5.25 -7.77
N ALA A 45 -4.09 -6.32 -7.47
CA ALA A 45 -4.68 -7.65 -7.47
C ALA A 45 -5.74 -7.80 -6.39
N GLU A 46 -5.47 -7.29 -5.20
CA GLU A 46 -6.44 -7.39 -4.12
C GLU A 46 -7.63 -6.48 -4.31
N LEU A 47 -7.41 -5.30 -4.87
CA LEU A 47 -8.53 -4.41 -5.18
C LEU A 47 -9.49 -5.10 -6.15
N ASP A 48 -8.94 -5.72 -7.19
CA ASP A 48 -9.78 -6.37 -8.18
C ASP A 48 -10.57 -7.52 -7.57
N ARG A 49 -9.90 -8.35 -6.79
CA ARG A 49 -10.55 -9.50 -6.16
C ARG A 49 -11.64 -9.08 -5.18
N LEU A 50 -11.31 -8.12 -4.31
CA LEU A 50 -12.26 -7.70 -3.30
C LEU A 50 -13.43 -6.94 -3.91
N ARG A 51 -13.16 -6.13 -4.94
CA ARG A 51 -14.22 -5.41 -5.61
C ARG A 51 -15.23 -6.36 -6.24
N ARG A 52 -14.75 -7.42 -6.91
CA ARG A 52 -15.64 -8.41 -7.50
C ARG A 52 -16.47 -9.10 -6.44
N GLN A 53 -15.86 -9.45 -5.32
CA GLN A 53 -16.54 -10.10 -4.23
C GLN A 53 -17.65 -9.22 -3.68
N LEU A 54 -17.39 -7.94 -3.50
CA LEU A 54 -18.38 -7.00 -2.98
C LEU A 54 -19.53 -6.79 -3.95
N ILE A 55 -19.24 -6.76 -5.26
CA ILE A 55 -20.28 -6.64 -6.26
C ILE A 55 -21.19 -7.88 -6.22
N GLU A 56 -20.59 -9.06 -6.04
CA GLU A 56 -21.39 -10.28 -5.93
C GLU A 56 -22.28 -10.24 -4.70
N GLN A 57 -21.89 -9.51 -3.67
CA GLN A 57 -22.68 -9.38 -2.46
C GLN A 57 -23.76 -8.30 -2.59
N GLY A 58 -23.83 -7.63 -3.72
CA GLY A 58 -24.90 -6.67 -3.98
C GLY A 58 -24.50 -5.20 -3.98
N LEU A 59 -23.23 -4.89 -3.77
CA LEU A 59 -22.83 -3.49 -3.80
C LEU A 59 -22.71 -2.98 -5.24
N THR A 60 -22.93 -1.69 -5.43
CA THR A 60 -22.70 -1.10 -6.73
C THR A 60 -21.20 -1.06 -6.99
N PRO A 61 -20.78 -0.96 -8.26
CA PRO A 61 -19.35 -0.88 -8.56
C PRO A 61 -18.63 0.26 -7.86
N ILE A 62 -19.27 1.41 -7.72
CA ILE A 62 -18.64 2.54 -7.03
C ILE A 62 -18.46 2.26 -5.55
N GLU A 63 -19.49 1.71 -4.91
CA GLU A 63 -19.40 1.36 -3.50
C GLU A 63 -18.38 0.25 -3.26
N ALA A 64 -18.35 -0.73 -4.15
CA ALA A 64 -17.44 -1.84 -4.03
C ALA A 64 -15.99 -1.33 -4.14
N HIS A 65 -15.74 -0.45 -5.09
CA HIS A 65 -14.39 0.10 -5.25
C HIS A 65 -13.97 0.90 -4.01
N ARG A 66 -14.86 1.73 -3.50
CA ARG A 66 -14.53 2.54 -2.33
C ARG A 66 -14.21 1.67 -1.12
N GLN A 67 -15.03 0.65 -0.86
CA GLN A 67 -14.78 -0.23 0.28
C GLN A 67 -13.51 -1.06 0.08
N ALA A 68 -13.28 -1.55 -1.13
CA ALA A 68 -12.09 -2.32 -1.41
C ALA A 68 -10.84 -1.47 -1.20
N TRP A 69 -10.86 -0.23 -1.68
CA TRP A 69 -9.73 0.68 -1.52
C TRP A 69 -9.45 0.96 -0.04
N GLU A 70 -10.49 1.23 0.74
CA GLU A 70 -10.30 1.53 2.16
C GLU A 70 -9.67 0.36 2.91
N THR A 71 -9.94 -0.86 2.47
CA THR A 71 -9.37 -2.03 3.10
C THR A 71 -7.95 -2.29 2.63
N VAL A 72 -7.73 -2.26 1.32
CA VAL A 72 -6.48 -2.72 0.74
C VAL A 72 -5.35 -1.71 0.92
N ARG A 73 -5.68 -0.41 0.87
CA ARG A 73 -4.63 0.62 0.94
C ARG A 73 -3.80 0.53 2.22
N GLU A 74 -4.40 0.10 3.31
CA GLU A 74 -3.69 0.01 4.57
C GLU A 74 -2.83 -1.23 4.68
N ARG A 75 -3.03 -2.18 3.80
CA ARG A 75 -2.22 -3.39 3.82
C ARG A 75 -0.88 -3.22 3.13
N TYR A 76 -0.83 -2.37 2.10
CA TYR A 76 0.38 -2.26 1.29
C TYR A 76 0.90 -0.84 1.14
N ILE A 77 0.02 0.14 1.12
CA ILE A 77 0.40 1.52 0.81
C ILE A 77 0.57 2.35 2.07
N PHE A 78 -0.49 2.43 2.87
CA PHE A 78 -0.46 3.26 4.07
C PHE A 78 -0.17 2.40 5.29
N LEU A 79 1.03 1.83 5.33
CA LEU A 79 1.43 1.00 6.46
C LEU A 79 1.55 1.85 7.73
N PRO A 80 1.42 1.22 8.91
CA PRO A 80 1.50 1.99 10.16
C PRO A 80 2.85 2.66 10.32
N PRO A 81 2.88 3.88 10.85
CA PRO A 81 4.15 4.58 11.04
C PRO A 81 5.06 3.87 12.03
N GLU A 82 6.34 3.96 11.80
CA GLU A 82 7.33 3.34 12.70
C GLU A 82 7.22 3.90 14.10
N THR A 83 6.98 5.19 14.20
CA THR A 83 6.93 5.82 15.48
C THR A 83 5.63 5.56 16.21
N ALA A 84 4.68 4.91 15.60
CA ALA A 84 3.44 4.59 16.25
C ALA A 84 3.58 3.35 17.09
N GLY A 85 4.69 2.66 17.03
CA GLY A 85 4.87 1.43 17.76
C GLY A 85 4.99 1.69 19.23
N PRO A 86 4.85 0.65 20.01
CA PRO A 86 4.92 0.79 21.45
C PRO A 86 6.23 1.32 21.92
N GLY A 87 7.25 1.08 21.23
CA GLY A 87 8.52 1.56 21.64
C GLY A 87 8.62 3.02 21.71
N ASN A 88 7.83 3.74 20.94
CA ASN A 88 7.88 5.09 20.97
C ASN A 88 7.29 5.67 22.16
N LYS A 89 6.61 4.96 22.91
CA LYS A 89 6.10 5.48 24.04
C LYS A 89 7.06 5.46 25.03
N ALA A 90 7.90 4.79 24.91
CA ALA A 90 8.93 4.67 25.87
C ALA A 90 8.89 5.57 26.89
#